data_36e74b21734a2ad51c2b027e7f6d13b8
#
_entry.id   36e74b21734a2ad51c2b027e7f6d13b8
#
_cell.length_a   1.000
_cell.length_b   1.000
_cell.length_c   1.000
_cell.angle_alpha   90.00
_cell.angle_beta   90.00
_cell.angle_gamma   90.00
#
_symmetry.space_group_name_H-M   'P 1'
#
loop_
_entity.id
_entity.type
_entity.pdbx_description
1 polymer ?
#
loop_
_entity_poly.entity_id
_entity_poly.type
_entity_poly.pdbx_seq_one_letter_code
_entity_poly.pdbx_strand_id
1 'polypeptide(L)'
;MSKDDIEVIEYKILKYLYESIKAGHRATLNEVAWHCELFDITRDYWLYIMHDLIERELVSGLKYVEAKDMESVLEVGTFAITQAGREHLKENSLMQKVKSLLGEEFKITLGGVIGRL
;
A
#
# COMPACT_ATOMS: atom_id res chain seq x y z
N MET A 1 5.54 -17.71 -3.53
CA MET A 1 5.07 -16.53 -2.78
C MET A 1 3.56 -16.49 -2.84
N SER A 2 2.92 -16.38 -1.69
CA SER A 2 1.46 -16.36 -1.60
C SER A 2 0.92 -14.95 -1.85
N LYS A 3 -0.30 -14.86 -2.36
CA LYS A 3 -0.98 -13.57 -2.63
C LYS A 3 -1.13 -12.69 -1.37
N ASP A 4 -1.06 -13.28 -0.18
CA ASP A 4 -1.23 -12.56 1.08
C ASP A 4 0.09 -12.34 1.83
N ASP A 5 1.23 -12.68 1.21
CA ASP A 5 2.52 -12.40 1.84
C ASP A 5 2.71 -10.90 2.04
N ILE A 6 3.45 -10.53 3.08
CA ILE A 6 3.68 -9.12 3.44
C ILE A 6 4.20 -8.34 2.24
N GLU A 7 5.18 -8.87 1.53
CA GLU A 7 5.79 -8.20 0.38
C GLU A 7 4.77 -7.96 -0.74
N VAL A 8 3.83 -8.90 -0.93
CA VAL A 8 2.80 -8.77 -1.95
C VAL A 8 1.83 -7.63 -1.59
N ILE A 9 1.38 -7.60 -0.34
CA ILE A 9 0.46 -6.55 0.11
C ILE A 9 1.16 -5.19 0.09
N GLU A 10 2.40 -5.10 0.57
CA GLU A 10 3.19 -3.86 0.52
C GLU A 10 3.37 -3.36 -0.91
N TYR A 11 3.69 -4.25 -1.83
CA TYR A 11 3.81 -3.89 -3.24
C TYR A 11 2.50 -3.29 -3.77
N LYS A 12 1.38 -3.94 -3.48
CA LYS A 12 0.07 -3.47 -3.96
C LYS A 12 -0.26 -2.08 -3.42
N ILE A 13 -0.01 -1.84 -2.14
CA ILE A 13 -0.25 -0.53 -1.52
C ILE A 13 0.64 0.53 -2.16
N LEU A 14 1.96 0.29 -2.22
CA LEU A 14 2.90 1.25 -2.76
C LEU A 14 2.64 1.53 -4.25
N LYS A 15 2.33 0.50 -5.02
CA LYS A 15 2.05 0.66 -6.43
C LYS A 15 0.75 1.45 -6.66
N TYR A 16 -0.27 1.19 -5.85
CA TYR A 16 -1.51 1.96 -5.90
C TYR A 16 -1.26 3.44 -5.65
N LEU A 17 -0.46 3.76 -4.62
CA LEU A 17 -0.13 5.15 -4.29
C LEU A 17 0.66 5.82 -5.40
N TYR A 18 1.59 5.11 -6.00
CA TYR A 18 2.38 5.63 -7.11
C TYR A 18 1.50 5.94 -8.33
N GLU A 19 0.67 5.00 -8.73
CA GLU A 19 -0.22 5.18 -9.88
C GLU A 19 -1.27 6.26 -9.60
N SER A 20 -1.70 6.42 -8.35
CA SER A 20 -2.62 7.49 -7.96
C SER A 20 -2.00 8.86 -8.20
N ILE A 21 -0.73 9.05 -7.85
CA ILE A 21 -0.03 10.32 -8.13
C ILE A 21 -0.03 10.62 -9.62
N LYS A 22 0.30 9.63 -10.44
CA LYS A 22 0.34 9.77 -11.90
C LYS A 22 -1.02 10.10 -12.49
N ALA A 23 -2.08 9.60 -11.88
CA ALA A 23 -3.46 9.86 -12.33
C ALA A 23 -4.03 11.17 -11.77
N GLY A 24 -3.30 11.90 -10.94
CA GLY A 24 -3.79 13.11 -10.30
C GLY A 24 -4.82 12.85 -9.20
N HIS A 25 -4.87 11.63 -8.69
CA HIS A 25 -5.80 11.24 -7.64
C HIS A 25 -5.12 11.31 -6.26
N ARG A 26 -5.78 11.97 -5.32
CA ARG A 26 -5.34 12.02 -3.94
C ARG A 26 -5.85 10.77 -3.21
N ALA A 27 -4.96 9.83 -2.93
CA ALA A 27 -5.32 8.59 -2.27
C ALA A 27 -5.78 8.82 -0.84
N THR A 28 -6.73 8.01 -0.39
CA THR A 28 -7.18 8.00 0.99
C THR A 28 -6.86 6.65 1.62
N LEU A 29 -6.73 6.63 2.94
CA LEU A 29 -6.42 5.40 3.67
C LEU A 29 -7.48 4.32 3.44
N ASN A 30 -8.73 4.71 3.31
CA ASN A 30 -9.86 3.80 3.08
C ASN A 30 -9.69 2.98 1.79
N GLU A 31 -9.04 3.55 0.79
CA GLU A 31 -8.86 2.88 -0.51
C GLU A 31 -7.90 1.70 -0.45
N VAL A 32 -7.04 1.67 0.57
CA VAL A 32 -6.09 0.58 0.80
C VAL A 32 -6.28 -0.06 2.18
N ALA A 33 -7.50 -0.02 2.72
CA ALA A 33 -7.82 -0.66 3.99
C ALA A 33 -7.82 -2.19 3.84
N TRP A 34 -7.94 -2.89 4.96
CA TRP A 34 -7.78 -4.35 5.01
C TRP A 34 -8.75 -5.13 4.14
N HIS A 35 -9.90 -4.54 3.82
CA HIS A 35 -10.87 -5.12 2.91
C HIS A 35 -11.12 -4.13 1.78
N CYS A 36 -10.42 -4.28 0.67
CA CYS A 36 -10.51 -3.37 -0.46
C CYS A 36 -10.43 -4.15 -1.78
N GLU A 37 -10.50 -3.43 -2.88
CA GLU A 37 -10.48 -4.07 -4.20
C GLU A 37 -9.14 -4.72 -4.56
N LEU A 38 -8.06 -4.34 -3.89
CA LEU A 38 -6.72 -4.83 -4.19
C LEU A 38 -6.37 -6.08 -3.39
N PHE A 39 -6.94 -6.23 -2.19
CA PHE A 39 -6.67 -7.36 -1.30
C PHE A 39 -7.74 -7.47 -0.23
N ASP A 40 -7.77 -8.63 0.41
CA ASP A 40 -8.70 -8.92 1.52
C ASP A 40 -7.92 -9.66 2.59
N ILE A 41 -7.59 -8.97 3.68
CA ILE A 41 -6.79 -9.49 4.79
C ILE A 41 -7.45 -9.10 6.11
N THR A 42 -6.96 -9.64 7.22
CA THR A 42 -7.47 -9.25 8.53
C THR A 42 -6.99 -7.85 8.90
N ARG A 43 -7.76 -7.17 9.76
CA ARG A 43 -7.39 -5.85 10.25
C ARG A 43 -6.06 -5.87 10.99
N ASP A 44 -5.82 -6.87 11.82
CA ASP A 44 -4.59 -6.96 12.61
C ASP A 44 -3.35 -7.15 11.71
N TYR A 45 -3.47 -7.96 10.67
CA TYR A 45 -2.40 -8.14 9.69
C TYR A 45 -2.13 -6.83 8.93
N TRP A 46 -3.19 -6.14 8.54
CA TRP A 46 -3.10 -4.84 7.88
C TRP A 46 -2.39 -3.80 8.76
N LEU A 47 -2.73 -3.77 10.05
CA LEU A 47 -2.08 -2.85 11.01
C LEU A 47 -0.58 -3.12 11.08
N TYR A 48 -0.18 -4.39 11.11
CA TYR A 48 1.23 -4.77 11.11
C TYR A 48 1.94 -4.24 9.86
N ILE A 49 1.32 -4.43 8.71
CA ILE A 49 1.88 -3.99 7.42
C ILE A 49 1.99 -2.47 7.37
N MET A 50 0.94 -1.76 7.78
CA MET A 50 0.94 -0.30 7.79
C MET A 50 1.99 0.26 8.75
N HIS A 51 2.14 -0.36 9.92
CA HIS A 51 3.18 0.02 10.86
C HIS A 51 4.56 -0.11 10.22
N ASP A 52 4.81 -1.21 9.54
CA ASP A 52 6.08 -1.44 8.85
C ASP A 52 6.34 -0.37 7.77
N LEU A 53 5.35 -0.06 6.96
CA LEU A 53 5.47 0.97 5.92
C LEU A 53 5.75 2.35 6.51
N ILE A 54 5.10 2.68 7.62
CA ILE A 54 5.28 3.97 8.31
C ILE A 54 6.68 4.04 8.93
N GLU A 55 7.10 3.00 9.64
CA GLU A 55 8.41 2.96 10.30
C GLU A 55 9.57 3.05 9.30
N ARG A 56 9.41 2.43 8.15
CA ARG A 56 10.41 2.47 7.08
C ARG A 56 10.31 3.72 6.22
N GLU A 57 9.39 4.62 6.54
CA GLU A 57 9.17 5.89 5.84
C GLU A 57 8.91 5.72 4.34
N LEU A 58 8.25 4.63 3.97
CA LEU A 58 7.90 4.37 2.57
C LEU A 58 6.62 5.09 2.15
N VAL A 59 5.82 5.50 3.13
CA VAL A 59 4.60 6.30 2.93
C VAL A 59 4.63 7.53 3.83
N SER A 60 3.92 8.57 3.42
CA SER A 60 3.80 9.82 4.17
C SER A 60 2.36 10.06 4.59
N GLY A 61 2.17 11.01 5.50
CA GLY A 61 0.84 11.49 5.89
C GLY A 61 0.08 10.60 6.83
N LEU A 62 0.72 9.58 7.40
CA LEU A 62 0.09 8.66 8.34
C LEU A 62 0.80 8.67 9.68
N LYS A 63 0.04 8.36 10.72
CA LYS A 63 0.57 8.16 12.06
C LYS A 63 -0.01 6.87 12.63
N TYR A 64 0.88 6.04 13.17
CA TYR A 64 0.48 4.84 13.89
C TYR A 64 0.21 5.21 15.35
N VAL A 65 -0.96 4.87 15.86
CA VAL A 65 -1.39 5.24 17.21
C VAL A 65 -1.65 3.97 18.01
N GLU A 66 -0.98 3.86 19.17
CA GLU A 66 -1.25 2.82 20.15
C GLU A 66 -2.00 3.44 21.32
N ALA A 67 -3.28 3.15 21.43
CA ALA A 67 -4.07 3.49 22.60
C ALA A 67 -4.17 2.23 23.47
N LYS A 68 -4.53 2.42 24.74
CA LYS A 68 -4.51 1.38 25.76
C LYS A 68 -5.15 0.04 25.35
N ASP A 69 -6.19 0.09 24.52
CA ASP A 69 -6.95 -1.08 24.10
C ASP A 69 -7.13 -1.16 22.58
N MET A 70 -6.49 -0.27 21.83
CA MET A 70 -6.72 -0.21 20.40
C MET A 70 -5.53 0.39 19.66
N GLU A 71 -5.10 -0.29 18.60
CA GLU A 71 -4.13 0.24 17.66
C GLU A 71 -4.88 0.79 16.45
N SER A 72 -4.40 1.89 15.90
CA SER A 72 -4.99 2.46 14.69
C SER A 72 -3.97 3.25 13.88
N VAL A 73 -4.35 3.56 12.64
CA VAL A 73 -3.58 4.39 11.73
C VAL A 73 -4.44 5.59 11.37
N LEU A 74 -3.88 6.78 11.51
CA LEU A 74 -4.59 8.03 11.24
C LEU A 74 -3.95 8.78 10.09
N GLU A 75 -4.78 9.39 9.26
CA GLU A 75 -4.29 10.35 8.26
C GLU A 75 -4.04 11.68 8.97
N VAL A 76 -2.77 12.12 8.99
CA VAL A 76 -2.36 13.36 9.63
C VAL A 76 -1.79 14.36 8.63
N GLY A 77 -1.77 14.02 7.36
CA GLY A 77 -1.29 14.86 6.28
C GLY A 77 -1.64 14.22 4.95
N THR A 78 -0.87 14.53 3.91
CA THR A 78 -1.10 13.94 2.60
C THR A 78 -0.60 12.50 2.57
N PHE A 79 -1.52 11.56 2.42
CA PHE A 79 -1.19 10.14 2.29
C PHE A 79 -0.65 9.89 0.87
N ALA A 80 0.62 9.54 0.78
CA ALA A 80 1.29 9.34 -0.50
C ALA A 80 2.52 8.45 -0.33
N ILE A 81 3.01 7.93 -1.45
CA ILE A 81 4.29 7.23 -1.48
C ILE A 81 5.41 8.27 -1.37
N THR A 82 6.45 7.96 -0.58
CA THR A 82 7.61 8.82 -0.44
C THR A 82 8.63 8.53 -1.54
N GLN A 83 9.70 9.35 -1.61
CA GLN A 83 10.82 9.03 -2.49
C GLN A 83 11.43 7.67 -2.14
N ALA A 84 11.62 7.41 -0.85
CA ALA A 84 12.11 6.11 -0.39
C ALA A 84 11.18 4.98 -0.81
N GLY A 85 9.87 5.20 -0.78
CA GLY A 85 8.88 4.22 -1.25
C GLY A 85 9.00 3.95 -2.74
N ARG A 86 9.19 4.99 -3.54
CA ARG A 86 9.38 4.83 -4.99
C ARG A 86 10.67 4.08 -5.32
N GLU A 87 11.75 4.41 -4.62
CA GLU A 87 13.03 3.70 -4.78
C GLU A 87 12.89 2.23 -4.37
N HIS A 88 12.18 1.96 -3.28
CA HIS A 88 11.91 0.60 -2.83
C HIS A 88 11.16 -0.21 -3.89
N LEU A 89 10.12 0.35 -4.48
CA LEU A 89 9.38 -0.31 -5.58
C LEU A 89 10.29 -0.65 -6.75
N LYS A 90 11.19 0.25 -7.09
CA LYS A 90 12.00 0.16 -8.31
C LYS A 90 13.24 -0.70 -8.13
N GLU A 91 13.86 -0.64 -6.96
CA GLU A 91 15.19 -1.23 -6.73
C GLU A 91 15.19 -2.48 -5.87
N ASN A 92 14.17 -2.67 -5.02
CA ASN A 92 14.14 -3.81 -4.11
C ASN A 92 13.85 -5.10 -4.88
N SER A 93 14.70 -6.11 -4.68
CA SER A 93 14.59 -7.38 -5.41
C SER A 93 13.29 -8.12 -5.12
N LEU A 94 12.77 -8.06 -3.88
CA LEU A 94 11.49 -8.68 -3.54
C LEU A 94 10.33 -7.97 -4.22
N MET A 95 10.39 -6.63 -4.31
CA MET A 95 9.36 -5.88 -5.03
C MET A 95 9.35 -6.22 -6.52
N GLN A 96 10.51 -6.39 -7.13
CA GLN A 96 10.60 -6.80 -8.53
C GLN A 96 10.07 -8.22 -8.74
N LYS A 97 10.34 -9.10 -7.79
CA LYS A 97 9.82 -10.47 -7.82
C LYS A 97 8.30 -10.48 -7.72
N VAL A 98 7.72 -9.69 -6.83
CA VAL A 98 6.27 -9.55 -6.69
C VAL A 98 5.65 -9.02 -7.98
N LYS A 99 6.24 -7.99 -8.56
CA LYS A 99 5.79 -7.42 -9.83
C LYS A 99 5.68 -8.50 -10.91
N SER A 100 6.70 -9.34 -11.04
CA SER A 100 6.72 -10.43 -12.01
C SER A 100 5.65 -11.47 -11.72
N LEU A 101 5.46 -11.82 -10.45
CA LEU A 101 4.48 -12.83 -10.04
C LEU A 101 3.04 -12.37 -10.27
N LEU A 102 2.74 -11.11 -10.03
CA LEU A 102 1.40 -10.56 -10.22
C LEU A 102 1.06 -10.38 -11.72
N GLY A 103 2.04 -10.04 -12.52
CA GLY A 103 1.90 -9.95 -13.98
C GLY A 103 0.84 -8.95 -14.45
N GLU A 104 0.26 -9.23 -15.62
CA GLU A 104 -0.73 -8.37 -16.26
C GLU A 104 -2.06 -8.31 -15.52
N GLU A 105 -2.44 -9.37 -14.83
CA GLU A 105 -3.70 -9.43 -14.11
C GLU A 105 -3.82 -8.33 -13.07
N PHE A 106 -2.77 -8.10 -12.31
CA PHE A 106 -2.76 -7.01 -11.33
C PHE A 106 -2.77 -5.64 -12.01
N LYS A 107 -2.05 -5.48 -13.11
CA LYS A 107 -2.06 -4.25 -13.90
C LYS A 107 -3.46 -3.89 -14.35
N ILE A 108 -4.22 -4.85 -14.81
CA ILE A 108 -5.60 -4.66 -15.27
C ILE A 108 -6.49 -4.27 -14.08
N THR A 109 -6.37 -4.98 -12.97
CA THR A 109 -7.12 -4.67 -11.75
C THR A 109 -6.83 -3.26 -11.25
N LEU A 110 -5.56 -2.91 -11.16
CA LEU A 110 -5.12 -1.59 -10.71
C LEU A 110 -5.61 -0.48 -11.63
N GLY A 111 -5.50 -0.68 -12.94
CA GLY A 111 -5.99 0.26 -13.94
C GLY A 111 -7.49 0.47 -13.82
N GLY A 112 -8.26 -0.59 -13.56
CA GLY A 112 -9.70 -0.51 -13.35
C GLY A 112 -10.07 0.27 -12.10
N VAL A 113 -9.36 0.05 -11.00
CA VAL A 113 -9.59 0.78 -9.74
C VAL A 113 -9.30 2.27 -9.94
N ILE A 114 -8.12 2.60 -10.47
CA ILE A 114 -7.69 3.99 -10.66
C ILE A 114 -8.56 4.70 -11.70
N GLY A 115 -8.96 4.00 -12.75
CA GLY A 115 -9.80 4.57 -13.81
C GLY A 115 -11.20 4.95 -13.37
N ARG A 116 -11.67 4.45 -12.20
CA ARG A 116 -12.99 4.78 -11.65
C ARG A 116 -12.96 5.95 -10.66
N LEU A 117 -11.79 6.44 -10.35
CA LEU A 117 -11.61 7.53 -9.37
C LEU A 117 -11.91 8.91 -9.93
#